data_d9846ef8441eddf3d0531dc7ce8ae059
#
_entry.id   d9846ef8441eddf3d0531dc7ce8ae059
#
_cell.length_a   1.000
_cell.length_b   1.000
_cell.length_c   1.000
_cell.angle_alpha   90.00
_cell.angle_beta   90.00
_cell.angle_gamma   90.00
#
_symmetry.space_group_name_H-M   'P 1'
#
loop_
_entity.id
_entity.type
_entity.pdbx_description
1 polymer ?
#
loop_
_entity_poly.entity_id
_entity_poly.type
_entity_poly.pdbx_seq_one_letter_code
_entity_poly.pdbx_strand_id
1 'polypeptide(L)'
;MRAAQMKERPSFSLMKQTDVQTIYHMQMPRWLFSDPRYADMSLDAKVTYTFLLNRFQLSRRNGWVNDYGEVFVIFPRKELARELRICEQRVTAAFKKLVELKLVWE
;
A
#
# COMPACT_ATOMS: atom_id res chain seq x y z
N MET A 1 -16.26 -13.33 -5.67
CA MET A 1 -17.55 -13.06 -6.34
C MET A 1 -17.54 -13.72 -7.70
N ARG A 2 -18.59 -14.42 -8.03
CA ARG A 2 -18.69 -15.15 -9.29
C ARG A 2 -19.70 -14.49 -10.21
N ALA A 3 -19.35 -13.36 -10.78
CA ALA A 3 -20.22 -12.62 -11.68
C ALA A 3 -20.75 -13.49 -12.83
N ALA A 4 -19.93 -14.44 -13.30
CA ALA A 4 -20.32 -15.34 -14.38
C ALA A 4 -21.46 -16.30 -14.03
N GLN A 5 -21.75 -16.48 -12.74
CA GLN A 5 -22.82 -17.36 -12.27
C GLN A 5 -24.11 -16.63 -11.92
N MET A 6 -24.13 -15.32 -12.11
CA MET A 6 -25.35 -14.56 -11.91
C MET A 6 -26.33 -14.88 -13.03
N LYS A 7 -27.57 -15.20 -12.67
CA LYS A 7 -28.63 -15.52 -13.62
C LYS A 7 -29.05 -14.31 -14.43
N GLU A 8 -29.00 -13.14 -13.81
CA GLU A 8 -29.39 -11.87 -14.45
C GLU A 8 -28.24 -10.89 -14.34
N ARG A 9 -28.06 -10.15 -15.42
CA ARG A 9 -27.05 -9.09 -15.40
C ARG A 9 -27.59 -7.88 -14.65
N PRO A 10 -26.74 -7.21 -13.85
CA PRO A 10 -27.16 -5.98 -13.19
C PRO A 10 -27.40 -4.85 -14.18
N SER A 11 -28.11 -3.83 -13.75
CA SER A 11 -28.41 -2.65 -14.57
C SER A 11 -27.21 -1.71 -14.75
N PHE A 12 -26.10 -1.97 -14.04
CA PHE A 12 -24.86 -1.18 -14.15
C PHE A 12 -23.80 -1.97 -14.88
N SER A 13 -22.77 -1.27 -15.36
CA SER A 13 -21.66 -1.88 -16.07
C SER A 13 -20.76 -2.66 -15.12
N LEU A 14 -20.48 -3.90 -15.47
CA LEU A 14 -19.49 -4.70 -14.74
C LEU A 14 -18.10 -4.43 -15.31
N MET A 15 -17.08 -4.66 -14.45
CA MET A 15 -15.69 -4.52 -14.88
C MET A 15 -15.38 -5.58 -15.94
N LYS A 16 -14.81 -5.14 -17.05
CA LYS A 16 -14.43 -6.01 -18.16
C LYS A 16 -12.96 -6.37 -18.06
N GLN A 17 -12.57 -7.43 -18.74
CA GLN A 17 -11.18 -7.86 -18.79
C GLN A 17 -10.25 -6.75 -19.30
N THR A 18 -10.69 -5.99 -20.29
CA THR A 18 -9.93 -4.87 -20.84
C THR A 18 -9.72 -3.75 -19.82
N ASP A 19 -10.72 -3.52 -18.95
CA ASP A 19 -10.61 -2.51 -17.90
C ASP A 19 -9.52 -2.89 -16.90
N VAL A 20 -9.42 -4.17 -16.53
CA VAL A 20 -8.42 -4.66 -15.60
C VAL A 20 -7.00 -4.44 -16.13
N GLN A 21 -6.81 -4.58 -17.44
CA GLN A 21 -5.51 -4.41 -18.07
C GLN A 21 -5.05 -2.96 -18.10
N THR A 22 -5.96 -2.00 -18.02
CA THR A 22 -5.65 -0.57 -18.11
C THR A 22 -5.66 0.14 -16.77
N ILE A 23 -6.10 -0.52 -15.70
CA ILE A 23 -6.16 0.08 -14.36
C ILE A 23 -4.77 0.16 -13.77
N TYR A 24 -4.40 1.37 -13.28
CA TYR A 24 -3.23 1.53 -12.42
C TYR A 24 -3.52 0.92 -11.07
N HIS A 25 -2.62 0.07 -10.60
CA HIS A 25 -2.80 -0.58 -9.33
C HIS A 25 -1.49 -0.62 -8.55
N MET A 26 -1.61 -0.79 -7.24
CA MET A 26 -0.47 -1.00 -6.36
C MET A 26 -0.34 -2.48 -6.05
N GLN A 27 0.91 -2.91 -5.86
CA GLN A 27 1.19 -4.27 -5.39
C GLN A 27 1.28 -4.24 -3.87
N MET A 28 0.49 -5.10 -3.23
CA MET A 28 0.52 -5.26 -1.78
C MET A 28 1.14 -6.61 -1.45
N PRO A 29 2.19 -6.66 -0.61
CA PRO A 29 2.82 -7.93 -0.27
C PRO A 29 1.85 -8.86 0.44
N ARG A 30 1.74 -10.08 -0.05
CA ARG A 30 0.85 -11.07 0.54
C ARG A 30 1.31 -11.48 1.94
N TRP A 31 2.60 -11.45 2.21
CA TRP A 31 3.15 -11.85 3.50
C TRP A 31 2.71 -10.94 4.65
N LEU A 32 2.24 -9.74 4.37
CA LEU A 32 1.65 -8.88 5.40
C LEU A 32 0.44 -9.55 6.07
N PHE A 33 -0.21 -10.48 5.38
CA PHE A 33 -1.39 -11.18 5.89
C PHE A 33 -1.06 -12.61 6.31
N SER A 34 -0.13 -13.26 5.65
CA SER A 34 0.15 -14.67 5.88
C SER A 34 1.27 -14.94 6.89
N ASP A 35 2.17 -13.97 7.11
CA ASP A 35 3.30 -14.16 8.02
C ASP A 35 2.83 -13.90 9.47
N PRO A 36 3.02 -14.87 10.39
CA PRO A 36 2.58 -14.70 11.78
C PRO A 36 3.19 -13.48 12.49
N ARG A 37 4.36 -13.03 12.07
CA ARG A 37 5.01 -11.85 12.67
C ARG A 37 4.19 -10.59 12.52
N TYR A 38 3.32 -10.53 11.52
CA TYR A 38 2.53 -9.35 11.21
C TYR A 38 1.03 -9.56 11.44
N ALA A 39 0.68 -10.63 12.17
CA ALA A 39 -0.72 -10.96 12.42
C ALA A 39 -1.46 -9.85 13.16
N ASP A 40 -0.78 -9.16 14.08
CA ASP A 40 -1.38 -8.09 14.88
C ASP A 40 -1.31 -6.71 14.22
N MET A 41 -0.72 -6.63 13.03
CA MET A 41 -0.62 -5.37 12.32
C MET A 41 -1.99 -4.93 11.83
N SER A 42 -2.35 -3.66 12.07
CA SER A 42 -3.62 -3.10 11.59
C SER A 42 -3.64 -3.00 10.08
N LEU A 43 -4.84 -2.91 9.50
CA LEU A 43 -4.99 -2.65 8.08
C LEU A 43 -4.39 -1.31 7.69
N ASP A 44 -4.54 -0.29 8.56
CA ASP A 44 -3.91 1.02 8.33
C ASP A 44 -2.41 0.88 8.12
N ALA A 45 -1.74 0.09 8.96
CA ALA A 45 -0.29 -0.10 8.85
C ALA A 45 0.07 -0.87 7.59
N LYS A 46 -0.71 -1.89 7.23
CA LYS A 46 -0.46 -2.68 6.02
C LYS A 46 -0.62 -1.83 4.76
N VAL A 47 -1.65 -1.02 4.69
CA VAL A 47 -1.88 -0.14 3.55
C VAL A 47 -0.83 0.96 3.50
N THR A 48 -0.47 1.53 4.64
CA THR A 48 0.58 2.54 4.72
C THR A 48 1.91 1.98 4.19
N TYR A 49 2.27 0.79 4.61
CA TYR A 49 3.48 0.13 4.15
C TYR A 49 3.44 -0.10 2.64
N THR A 50 2.29 -0.50 2.11
CA THR A 50 2.11 -0.70 0.67
C THR A 50 2.38 0.59 -0.10
N PHE A 51 1.86 1.71 0.37
CA PHE A 51 2.11 3.02 -0.25
C PHE A 51 3.59 3.37 -0.21
N LEU A 52 4.26 3.10 0.90
CA LEU A 52 5.69 3.34 1.04
C LEU A 52 6.51 2.48 0.06
N LEU A 53 6.16 1.20 -0.09
CA LEU A 53 6.85 0.32 -1.03
C LEU A 53 6.72 0.80 -2.47
N ASN A 54 5.55 1.28 -2.85
CA ASN A 54 5.34 1.77 -4.20
C ASN A 54 6.12 3.07 -4.42
N ARG A 55 6.20 3.94 -3.42
CA ARG A 55 7.05 5.13 -3.48
C ARG A 55 8.53 4.75 -3.47
N PHE A 56 8.90 3.71 -2.76
CA PHE A 56 10.26 3.18 -2.73
C PHE A 56 10.76 2.84 -4.14
N GLN A 57 9.94 2.19 -4.95
CA GLN A 57 10.31 1.86 -6.32
C GLN A 57 10.53 3.10 -7.16
N LEU A 58 9.69 4.12 -6.96
CA LEU A 58 9.86 5.40 -7.63
C LEU A 58 11.15 6.09 -7.18
N SER A 59 11.44 6.06 -5.89
CA SER A 59 12.66 6.66 -5.32
C SER A 59 13.91 6.01 -5.91
N ARG A 60 13.89 4.70 -6.09
CA ARG A 60 15.00 3.97 -6.70
C ARG A 60 15.24 4.41 -8.15
N ARG A 61 14.15 4.62 -8.90
CA ARG A 61 14.24 5.13 -10.27
C ARG A 61 14.82 6.53 -10.32
N ASN A 62 14.51 7.36 -9.33
CA ASN A 62 14.97 8.73 -9.24
C ASN A 62 16.38 8.85 -8.67
N GLY A 63 16.98 7.74 -8.24
CA GLY A 63 18.32 7.74 -7.69
C GLY A 63 18.43 8.28 -6.27
N TRP A 64 17.35 8.26 -5.51
CA TRP A 64 17.33 8.68 -4.10
C TRP A 64 17.97 7.59 -3.24
N VAL A 65 19.28 7.57 -3.23
CA VAL A 65 20.09 6.53 -2.58
C VAL A 65 21.11 7.22 -1.68
N ASN A 66 21.29 6.71 -0.47
CA ASN A 66 22.29 7.26 0.44
C ASN A 66 23.67 6.68 0.18
N ASP A 67 24.67 7.08 1.00
CA ASP A 67 26.06 6.65 0.83
C ASP A 67 26.27 5.14 1.00
N TYR A 68 25.33 4.46 1.65
CA TYR A 68 25.39 3.02 1.86
C TYR A 68 24.68 2.24 0.76
N GLY A 69 24.18 2.91 -0.28
CA GLY A 69 23.43 2.26 -1.33
C GLY A 69 21.98 1.94 -0.94
N GLU A 70 21.51 2.46 0.16
CA GLU A 70 20.15 2.24 0.63
C GLU A 70 19.21 3.27 0.03
N VAL A 71 18.05 2.82 -0.43
CA VAL A 71 17.02 3.68 -1.00
C VAL A 71 16.22 4.33 0.13
N PHE A 72 16.01 5.63 0.05
CA PHE A 72 15.17 6.32 0.99
C PHE A 72 13.91 6.86 0.30
N VAL A 73 12.86 7.07 1.10
CA VAL A 73 11.57 7.53 0.61
C VAL A 73 11.24 8.88 1.23
N ILE A 74 10.89 9.85 0.39
CA ILE A 74 10.38 11.14 0.86
C ILE A 74 8.87 11.11 0.71
N PHE A 75 8.17 10.95 1.84
CA PHE A 75 6.72 10.86 1.83
C PHE A 75 6.19 11.51 3.12
N PRO A 76 5.95 12.82 3.11
CA PRO A 76 5.45 13.50 4.31
C PRO A 76 4.15 12.87 4.81
N ARG A 77 4.01 12.75 6.12
CA ARG A 77 2.82 12.14 6.73
C ARG A 77 1.54 12.84 6.32
N LYS A 78 1.59 14.14 6.16
CA LYS A 78 0.44 14.92 5.73
C LYS A 78 0.00 14.54 4.32
N GLU A 79 0.96 14.35 3.42
CA GLU A 79 0.68 13.93 2.05
C GLU A 79 0.14 12.49 2.02
N LEU A 80 0.74 11.62 2.82
CA LEU A 80 0.33 10.22 2.91
C LEU A 80 -1.09 10.12 3.48
N ALA A 81 -1.41 10.91 4.51
CA ALA A 81 -2.75 10.95 5.07
C ALA A 81 -3.78 11.41 4.03
N ARG A 82 -3.41 12.37 3.21
CA ARG A 82 -4.28 12.87 2.16
C ARG A 82 -4.56 11.78 1.11
N GLU A 83 -3.53 11.07 0.68
CA GLU A 83 -3.69 10.00 -0.29
C GLU A 83 -4.51 8.83 0.25
N LEU A 84 -4.28 8.49 1.52
CA LEU A 84 -5.01 7.40 2.18
C LEU A 84 -6.42 7.82 2.61
N ARG A 85 -6.68 9.14 2.63
CA ARG A 85 -7.95 9.71 3.09
C ARG A 85 -8.27 9.34 4.54
N ILE A 86 -7.25 9.41 5.38
CA ILE A 86 -7.36 9.21 6.82
C ILE A 86 -6.68 10.37 7.53
N CYS A 87 -6.89 10.50 8.84
CA CYS A 87 -6.26 11.57 9.61
C CYS A 87 -4.77 11.28 9.83
N GLU A 88 -4.00 12.33 10.08
CA GLU A 88 -2.56 12.18 10.32
C GLU A 88 -2.25 11.34 11.55
N GLN A 89 -3.13 11.34 12.54
CA GLN A 89 -2.95 10.52 13.74
C GLN A 89 -2.95 9.03 13.41
N ARG A 90 -3.78 8.62 12.49
CA ARG A 90 -3.80 7.21 12.03
C ARG A 90 -2.54 6.87 11.27
N VAL A 91 -2.04 7.78 10.47
CA VAL A 91 -0.76 7.61 9.77
C VAL A 91 0.38 7.50 10.77
N THR A 92 0.40 8.37 11.79
CA THR A 92 1.42 8.35 12.84
C THR A 92 1.40 7.02 13.59
N ALA A 93 0.21 6.52 13.93
CA ALA A 93 0.06 5.22 14.59
C ALA A 93 0.56 4.08 13.70
N ALA A 94 0.28 4.15 12.40
CA ALA A 94 0.75 3.16 11.43
C ALA A 94 2.28 3.15 11.36
N PHE A 95 2.90 4.32 11.27
CA PHE A 95 4.37 4.42 11.25
C PHE A 95 4.99 3.87 12.52
N LYS A 96 4.41 4.19 13.68
CA LYS A 96 4.90 3.68 14.95
C LYS A 96 4.92 2.15 14.94
N LYS A 97 3.88 1.53 14.43
CA LYS A 97 3.80 0.07 14.33
C LYS A 97 4.82 -0.49 13.35
N LEU A 98 5.00 0.18 12.21
CA LEU A 98 5.97 -0.26 11.21
C LEU A 98 7.40 -0.18 11.72
N VAL A 99 7.73 0.86 12.48
CA VAL A 99 9.05 0.99 13.12
C VAL A 99 9.24 -0.10 14.16
N GLU A 100 8.22 -0.34 14.97
CA GLU A 100 8.23 -1.38 16.00
C GLU A 100 8.49 -2.76 15.41
N LEU A 101 7.89 -3.05 14.25
CA LEU A 101 8.07 -4.31 13.54
C LEU A 101 9.32 -4.35 12.67
N LYS A 102 10.12 -3.30 12.70
CA LYS A 102 11.39 -3.20 11.95
C LYS A 102 11.20 -3.26 10.43
N LEU A 103 10.05 -2.80 9.95
CA LEU A 103 9.78 -2.72 8.52
C LEU A 103 10.21 -1.39 7.92
N VAL A 104 10.24 -0.33 8.73
CA VAL A 104 10.73 0.98 8.31
C VAL A 104 11.61 1.57 9.41
N TRP A 105 12.45 2.52 9.02
CA TRP A 105 13.29 3.29 9.93
C TRP A 105 13.11 4.76 9.58
N GLU A 106 12.72 5.53 10.58
CA GLU A 106 12.60 6.97 10.42
C GLU A 106 13.90 7.67 10.79
#